data_018dea88d1df53f174e95639593a99b8
#
_entry.id   018dea88d1df53f174e95639593a99b8
#
_cell.length_a   1.000
_cell.length_b   1.000
_cell.length_c   1.000
_cell.angle_alpha   90.00
_cell.angle_beta   90.00
_cell.angle_gamma   90.00
#
_symmetry.space_group_name_H-M   'P 1'
#
loop_
_entity.id
_entity.type
_entity.pdbx_description
1 polymer ?
#
loop_
_entity_poly.entity_id
_entity_poly.type
_entity_poly.pdbx_seq_one_letter_code
_entity_poly.pdbx_strand_id
1 'polypeptide(L)'
;YVDSTIGDDSNSGTSPETPWKTLDKVTATTFLPGDTILLKSGSVWNGEWLWPKGSGTADAPIKIDKYGGDALPVINGMGIDRGMNYSGAVHLRNQEYWEIRNLEVTNDDDFDVDIDLSRPQGDNSWSSQAETRNGILIIADGDLLNDDDDGIFDHIYIENCYVHDVDGPNDWNDTFTGGIIYNVVGTKIRPNTSFRDIRIAYNTIRKVDLLGITGFVQMAKSGYQDDVDTY
;
A
#
# COMPACT_ATOMS: atom_id res chain seq x y z
N TYR A 1 13.78 3.21 13.71
CA TYR A 1 14.20 1.80 13.65
C TYR A 1 13.10 0.90 14.16
N VAL A 2 12.84 -0.19 13.45
CA VAL A 2 11.82 -1.19 13.81
C VAL A 2 12.43 -2.58 13.71
N ASP A 3 12.27 -3.41 14.75
CA ASP A 3 12.79 -4.77 14.82
C ASP A 3 11.76 -5.68 15.47
N SER A 4 11.22 -6.66 14.73
CA SER A 4 10.14 -7.54 15.21
C SER A 4 10.61 -8.48 16.34
N THR A 5 11.92 -8.67 16.50
CA THR A 5 12.50 -9.64 17.45
C THR A 5 12.84 -8.99 18.79
N ILE A 6 13.60 -7.90 18.76
CA ILE A 6 14.10 -7.25 19.98
C ILE A 6 13.43 -5.91 20.29
N GLY A 7 12.60 -5.41 19.37
CA GLY A 7 11.92 -4.12 19.53
C GLY A 7 10.92 -4.09 20.67
N ASP A 8 10.61 -2.89 21.12
CA ASP A 8 9.57 -2.57 22.09
C ASP A 8 8.93 -1.24 21.70
N ASP A 9 7.60 -1.17 21.61
CA ASP A 9 6.88 0.03 21.18
C ASP A 9 6.91 1.18 22.21
N SER A 10 7.41 0.91 23.40
CA SER A 10 7.72 1.92 24.42
C SER A 10 9.07 2.62 24.18
N ASN A 11 9.92 2.06 23.32
CA ASN A 11 11.19 2.65 22.94
C ASN A 11 11.03 3.94 22.13
N SER A 12 12.12 4.70 22.00
CA SER A 12 12.13 5.90 21.17
C SER A 12 12.05 5.62 19.66
N GLY A 13 12.50 4.44 19.21
CA GLY A 13 12.63 4.11 17.79
C GLY A 13 13.73 4.86 17.04
N THR A 14 14.53 5.66 17.73
CA THR A 14 15.50 6.58 17.08
C THR A 14 16.90 6.00 16.91
N SER A 15 17.14 4.79 17.41
CA SER A 15 18.41 4.06 17.19
C SER A 15 18.18 2.56 17.05
N PRO A 16 19.14 1.82 16.46
CA PRO A 16 19.05 0.36 16.36
C PRO A 16 19.11 -0.36 17.71
N GLU A 17 19.54 0.29 18.79
CA GLU A 17 19.55 -0.26 20.15
C GLU A 17 18.20 -0.10 20.87
N THR A 18 17.37 0.82 20.41
CA THR A 18 16.05 1.11 21.00
C THR A 18 14.96 1.11 19.92
N PRO A 19 14.84 0.02 19.12
CA PRO A 19 13.88 -0.02 18.03
C PRO A 19 12.45 -0.19 18.54
N TRP A 20 11.48 0.24 17.77
CA TRP A 20 10.08 -0.17 17.91
C TRP A 20 9.93 -1.63 17.51
N LYS A 21 8.82 -2.25 17.92
CA LYS A 21 8.55 -3.65 17.63
C LYS A 21 7.61 -3.86 16.46
N THR A 22 6.49 -3.13 16.44
CA THR A 22 5.36 -3.41 15.57
C THR A 22 5.24 -2.40 14.42
N LEU A 23 4.63 -2.84 13.31
CA LEU A 23 4.21 -1.94 12.24
C LEU A 23 2.99 -1.11 12.66
N ASP A 24 2.20 -1.57 13.63
CA ASP A 24 1.11 -0.78 14.21
C ASP A 24 1.65 0.51 14.86
N LYS A 25 2.80 0.44 15.51
CA LYS A 25 3.47 1.64 16.06
C LYS A 25 3.87 2.61 14.96
N VAL A 26 4.39 2.11 13.83
CA VAL A 26 4.74 2.92 12.66
C VAL A 26 3.46 3.53 12.07
N THR A 27 2.41 2.74 11.87
CA THR A 27 1.12 3.16 11.32
C THR A 27 0.44 4.24 12.18
N ALA A 28 0.62 4.18 13.51
CA ALA A 28 0.10 5.19 14.44
C ALA A 28 0.92 6.49 14.46
N THR A 29 2.09 6.51 13.81
CA THR A 29 3.01 7.65 13.82
C THR A 29 2.83 8.51 12.56
N THR A 30 2.86 9.82 12.72
CA THR A 30 2.96 10.76 11.60
C THR A 30 4.41 11.19 11.42
N PHE A 31 4.97 10.91 10.27
CA PHE A 31 6.35 11.24 9.91
C PHE A 31 6.45 12.64 9.30
N LEU A 32 7.61 13.23 9.42
CA LEU A 32 7.94 14.57 8.93
C LEU A 32 8.87 14.46 7.71
N PRO A 33 8.97 15.52 6.89
CA PRO A 33 9.90 15.55 5.77
C PRO A 33 11.34 15.21 6.20
N GLY A 34 11.94 14.25 5.48
CA GLY A 34 13.29 13.77 5.73
C GLY A 34 13.40 12.60 6.72
N ASP A 35 12.30 12.21 7.36
CA ASP A 35 12.32 11.03 8.23
C ASP A 35 12.62 9.76 7.44
N THR A 36 13.24 8.79 8.12
CA THR A 36 13.49 7.47 7.54
C THR A 36 13.03 6.37 8.49
N ILE A 37 12.17 5.49 7.98
CA ILE A 37 11.70 4.28 8.66
C ILE A 37 12.64 3.16 8.25
N LEU A 38 13.42 2.64 9.19
CA LEU A 38 14.38 1.57 8.94
C LEU A 38 13.87 0.26 9.57
N LEU A 39 13.57 -0.71 8.72
CA LEU A 39 13.12 -2.05 9.10
C LEU A 39 14.31 -2.99 9.22
N LYS A 40 14.37 -3.77 10.29
CA LYS A 40 15.48 -4.70 10.51
C LYS A 40 15.52 -5.80 9.46
N SER A 41 16.66 -5.97 8.82
CA SER A 41 16.91 -7.06 7.87
C SER A 41 16.58 -8.42 8.47
N GLY A 42 15.76 -9.21 7.76
CA GLY A 42 15.32 -10.53 8.19
C GLY A 42 14.24 -10.53 9.29
N SER A 43 13.78 -9.38 9.75
CA SER A 43 12.55 -9.30 10.56
C SER A 43 11.33 -9.71 9.74
N VAL A 44 10.36 -10.30 10.40
CA VAL A 44 9.07 -10.70 9.79
C VAL A 44 7.94 -10.16 10.63
N TRP A 45 6.98 -9.50 9.98
CA TRP A 45 5.71 -9.06 10.58
C TRP A 45 4.57 -9.80 9.89
N ASN A 46 3.89 -10.69 10.63
CA ASN A 46 2.77 -11.47 10.14
C ASN A 46 1.45 -10.90 10.64
N GLY A 47 0.51 -10.70 9.72
CA GLY A 47 -0.80 -10.14 10.04
C GLY A 47 -0.77 -8.66 10.40
N GLU A 48 0.35 -8.00 10.13
CA GLU A 48 0.52 -6.57 10.29
C GLU A 48 0.57 -5.88 8.93
N TRP A 49 0.30 -4.59 8.93
CA TRP A 49 0.40 -3.76 7.74
C TRP A 49 1.19 -2.51 8.01
N LEU A 50 1.82 -2.00 6.98
CA LEU A 50 2.60 -0.77 7.04
C LEU A 50 1.84 0.36 6.34
N TRP A 51 1.17 1.18 7.12
CA TRP A 51 0.47 2.37 6.63
C TRP A 51 0.93 3.63 7.38
N PRO A 52 2.17 4.07 7.14
CA PRO A 52 2.71 5.27 7.77
C PRO A 52 1.96 6.51 7.27
N LYS A 53 2.00 7.59 8.06
CA LYS A 53 1.33 8.86 7.76
C LYS A 53 2.32 9.99 7.64
N GLY A 54 1.92 11.04 6.91
CA GLY A 54 2.71 12.21 6.64
C GLY A 54 3.18 12.28 5.19
N SER A 55 3.64 13.44 4.76
CA SER A 55 4.23 13.65 3.45
C SER A 55 5.60 14.28 3.59
N GLY A 56 6.50 13.91 2.68
CA GLY A 56 7.80 14.55 2.57
C GLY A 56 7.72 15.89 1.82
N THR A 57 8.87 16.32 1.33
CA THR A 57 9.00 17.44 0.38
C THR A 57 10.01 17.08 -0.70
N ALA A 58 10.07 17.85 -1.77
CA ALA A 58 11.01 17.61 -2.87
C ALA A 58 12.47 17.50 -2.40
N ASP A 59 12.87 18.32 -1.42
CA ASP A 59 14.22 18.32 -0.86
C ASP A 59 14.42 17.31 0.28
N ALA A 60 13.33 16.78 0.84
CA ALA A 60 13.35 15.92 2.00
C ALA A 60 12.22 14.84 1.94
N PRO A 61 12.31 13.87 1.02
CA PRO A 61 11.33 12.78 0.96
C PRO A 61 11.41 11.91 2.21
N ILE A 62 10.29 11.32 2.60
CA ILE A 62 10.25 10.30 3.65
C ILE A 62 10.63 8.96 3.03
N LYS A 63 11.40 8.15 3.76
CA LYS A 63 11.94 6.90 3.25
C LYS A 63 11.55 5.70 4.10
N ILE A 64 11.29 4.59 3.42
CA ILE A 64 11.23 3.26 4.05
C ILE A 64 12.34 2.44 3.44
N ASP A 65 13.20 1.87 4.28
CA ASP A 65 14.31 1.04 3.85
C ASP A 65 14.68 0.02 4.94
N LYS A 66 15.65 -0.82 4.67
CA LYS A 66 16.17 -1.80 5.63
C LYS A 66 17.47 -1.34 6.29
N TYR A 67 17.79 -1.98 7.41
CA TYR A 67 19.09 -1.84 8.06
C TYR A 67 19.62 -3.16 8.61
N GLY A 68 20.94 -3.23 8.79
CA GLY A 68 21.62 -4.26 9.57
C GLY A 68 21.82 -5.61 8.90
N GLY A 69 21.78 -5.69 7.57
CA GLY A 69 22.10 -6.93 6.83
C GLY A 69 21.57 -6.95 5.41
N ASP A 70 21.74 -8.09 4.72
CA ASP A 70 21.38 -8.23 3.31
C ASP A 70 19.96 -8.76 3.11
N ALA A 71 19.43 -9.57 4.04
CA ALA A 71 18.09 -10.11 3.96
C ALA A 71 17.04 -8.98 3.91
N LEU A 72 15.97 -9.18 3.17
CA LEU A 72 14.86 -8.25 3.16
C LEU A 72 14.04 -8.38 4.46
N PRO A 73 13.52 -7.31 5.02
CA PRO A 73 12.44 -7.36 6.01
C PRO A 73 11.15 -7.79 5.31
N VAL A 74 10.39 -8.68 5.95
CA VAL A 74 9.17 -9.27 5.40
C VAL A 74 7.94 -8.65 6.04
N ILE A 75 7.06 -8.09 5.22
CA ILE A 75 5.74 -7.63 5.63
C ILE A 75 4.73 -8.59 5.02
N ASN A 76 4.09 -9.40 5.87
CA ASN A 76 3.07 -10.34 5.44
C ASN A 76 1.69 -9.92 5.97
N GLY A 77 0.83 -9.43 5.08
CA GLY A 77 -0.52 -9.00 5.40
C GLY A 77 -1.45 -10.13 5.82
N MET A 78 -1.13 -11.39 5.45
CA MET A 78 -1.91 -12.60 5.74
C MET A 78 -3.36 -12.50 5.27
N GLY A 79 -3.64 -11.75 4.21
CA GLY A 79 -5.00 -11.56 3.70
C GLY A 79 -6.00 -11.02 4.73
N ILE A 80 -5.54 -10.41 5.82
CA ILE A 80 -6.42 -9.94 6.89
C ILE A 80 -7.29 -8.79 6.40
N ASP A 81 -8.60 -8.96 6.57
CA ASP A 81 -9.60 -7.93 6.34
C ASP A 81 -9.38 -6.73 7.29
N ARG A 82 -9.21 -5.55 6.76
CA ARG A 82 -9.01 -4.30 7.51
C ARG A 82 -10.25 -3.41 7.56
N GLY A 83 -11.39 -3.89 7.07
CA GLY A 83 -12.64 -3.13 7.02
C GLY A 83 -12.60 -1.97 6.03
N MET A 84 -11.77 -2.06 4.99
CA MET A 84 -11.61 -1.02 3.97
C MET A 84 -11.80 -1.58 2.57
N ASN A 85 -12.41 -0.79 1.68
CA ASN A 85 -12.62 -1.19 0.29
C ASN A 85 -11.31 -1.44 -0.48
N TYR A 86 -10.21 -0.86 0.02
CA TYR A 86 -8.88 -0.97 -0.59
C TYR A 86 -7.87 -1.24 0.50
N SER A 87 -7.20 -2.37 0.47
CA SER A 87 -6.17 -2.72 1.43
C SER A 87 -4.89 -3.23 0.76
N GLY A 88 -3.76 -3.00 1.41
CA GLY A 88 -2.45 -3.47 1.00
C GLY A 88 -1.59 -3.75 2.22
N ALA A 89 -0.69 -4.73 2.14
CA ALA A 89 0.27 -4.97 3.21
C ALA A 89 1.15 -3.74 3.47
N VAL A 90 1.49 -2.99 2.41
CA VAL A 90 2.06 -1.63 2.48
C VAL A 90 1.07 -0.68 1.81
N HIS A 91 0.71 0.41 2.49
CA HIS A 91 -0.33 1.30 2.00
C HIS A 91 0.03 2.77 2.22
N LEU A 92 -0.11 3.59 1.17
CA LEU A 92 -0.09 5.06 1.25
C LEU A 92 -1.41 5.62 0.69
N ARG A 93 -1.99 6.60 1.36
CA ARG A 93 -3.23 7.24 0.91
C ARG A 93 -3.17 8.74 1.11
N ASN A 94 -3.33 9.50 0.03
CA ASN A 94 -3.21 10.96 0.00
C ASN A 94 -1.89 11.44 0.62
N GLN A 95 -0.80 10.82 0.20
CA GLN A 95 0.54 11.14 0.67
C GLN A 95 1.48 11.26 -0.51
N GLU A 96 2.53 12.06 -0.36
CA GLU A 96 3.49 12.35 -1.41
C GLU A 96 4.92 12.44 -0.86
N TYR A 97 5.89 12.42 -1.78
CA TYR A 97 7.32 12.42 -1.47
C TYR A 97 7.74 11.25 -0.58
N TRP A 98 7.41 10.04 -1.04
CA TRP A 98 7.78 8.77 -0.39
C TRP A 98 8.69 7.93 -1.26
N GLU A 99 9.70 7.35 -0.65
CA GLU A 99 10.59 6.36 -1.25
C GLU A 99 10.51 5.05 -0.47
N ILE A 100 10.00 3.98 -1.10
CA ILE A 100 9.83 2.65 -0.50
C ILE A 100 10.83 1.71 -1.15
N ARG A 101 11.74 1.15 -0.37
CA ARG A 101 12.84 0.34 -0.91
C ARG A 101 13.12 -0.91 -0.08
N ASN A 102 13.67 -1.92 -0.77
CA ASN A 102 14.28 -3.09 -0.14
C ASN A 102 13.37 -3.84 0.84
N LEU A 103 12.12 -4.06 0.46
CA LEU A 103 11.13 -4.81 1.22
C LEU A 103 10.79 -6.12 0.52
N GLU A 104 10.48 -7.15 1.30
CA GLU A 104 9.72 -8.32 0.86
C GLU A 104 8.29 -8.17 1.36
N VAL A 105 7.31 -8.30 0.46
CA VAL A 105 5.91 -8.03 0.77
C VAL A 105 5.04 -9.16 0.26
N THR A 106 4.24 -9.74 1.14
CA THR A 106 3.25 -10.77 0.82
C THR A 106 1.89 -10.41 1.41
N ASN A 107 0.83 -10.98 0.85
CA ASN A 107 -0.53 -10.78 1.37
C ASN A 107 -1.43 -11.96 0.97
N ASP A 108 -1.03 -13.13 1.43
CA ASP A 108 -1.65 -14.42 1.18
C ASP A 108 -2.48 -14.84 2.40
N ASP A 109 -3.69 -15.35 2.21
CA ASP A 109 -4.58 -15.78 3.30
C ASP A 109 -4.59 -17.30 3.51
N ASP A 110 -3.64 -18.03 2.96
CA ASP A 110 -3.56 -19.49 2.98
C ASP A 110 -4.75 -20.22 2.27
N PHE A 111 -5.64 -19.49 1.61
CA PHE A 111 -6.66 -20.07 0.75
C PHE A 111 -6.21 -20.00 -0.72
N ASP A 112 -6.01 -21.15 -1.33
CA ASP A 112 -5.74 -21.24 -2.77
C ASP A 112 -7.03 -20.91 -3.55
N VAL A 113 -7.21 -19.64 -3.88
CA VAL A 113 -8.43 -19.13 -4.55
C VAL A 113 -8.61 -19.74 -5.93
N ASP A 114 -7.55 -20.21 -6.56
CA ASP A 114 -7.61 -20.90 -7.86
C ASP A 114 -8.39 -22.21 -7.79
N ILE A 115 -8.62 -22.77 -6.62
CA ILE A 115 -9.22 -24.09 -6.43
C ILE A 115 -10.44 -24.07 -5.50
N ASP A 116 -10.68 -23.02 -4.72
CA ASP A 116 -11.82 -23.00 -3.80
C ASP A 116 -13.14 -22.65 -4.51
N LEU A 117 -13.62 -23.63 -5.30
CA LEU A 117 -15.00 -23.66 -5.79
C LEU A 117 -16.03 -23.84 -4.66
N SER A 118 -15.61 -23.96 -3.41
CA SER A 118 -16.48 -24.16 -2.24
C SER A 118 -17.02 -22.84 -1.66
N ARG A 119 -16.47 -21.69 -2.05
CA ARG A 119 -17.18 -20.42 -1.82
C ARG A 119 -18.49 -20.47 -2.59
N PRO A 120 -19.65 -20.29 -1.96
CA PRO A 120 -20.92 -20.36 -2.64
C PRO A 120 -20.91 -19.40 -3.85
N GLN A 121 -20.82 -19.96 -5.05
CA GLN A 121 -21.10 -19.24 -6.27
C GLN A 121 -22.56 -18.80 -6.21
N GLY A 122 -22.84 -17.61 -5.80
CA GLY A 122 -24.21 -17.11 -5.69
C GLY A 122 -24.52 -16.29 -4.45
N ASP A 123 -23.59 -16.18 -3.53
CA ASP A 123 -23.69 -15.11 -2.57
C ASP A 123 -23.26 -13.82 -3.28
N ASN A 124 -24.26 -13.10 -3.82
CA ASN A 124 -24.07 -11.74 -4.36
C ASN A 124 -23.68 -10.74 -3.28
N SER A 125 -23.21 -11.20 -2.11
CA SER A 125 -22.49 -10.40 -1.13
C SER A 125 -21.13 -9.91 -1.64
N TRP A 126 -20.73 -10.30 -2.86
CA TRP A 126 -19.68 -9.66 -3.64
C TRP A 126 -19.85 -8.15 -3.80
N SER A 127 -21.06 -7.66 -3.62
CA SER A 127 -21.36 -6.25 -3.85
C SER A 127 -20.91 -5.34 -2.73
N SER A 128 -20.37 -5.85 -1.66
CA SER A 128 -20.14 -4.96 -0.54
C SER A 128 -18.81 -5.06 0.18
N GLN A 129 -18.02 -6.11 0.04
CA GLN A 129 -16.81 -6.20 0.87
C GLN A 129 -15.77 -7.27 0.46
N ALA A 130 -15.68 -7.68 -0.79
CA ALA A 130 -14.50 -8.38 -1.21
C ALA A 130 -13.36 -7.36 -1.23
N GLU A 131 -12.61 -7.30 -0.15
CA GLU A 131 -11.49 -6.41 -0.04
C GLU A 131 -10.46 -6.73 -1.11
N THR A 132 -10.05 -5.70 -1.83
CA THR A 132 -8.88 -5.83 -2.67
C THR A 132 -7.70 -6.15 -1.79
N ARG A 133 -6.93 -7.14 -2.15
CA ARG A 133 -5.68 -7.48 -1.49
C ARG A 133 -4.53 -7.08 -2.36
N ASN A 134 -3.66 -6.27 -1.83
CA ASN A 134 -2.51 -5.78 -2.56
C ASN A 134 -1.24 -6.00 -1.74
N GLY A 135 -0.14 -6.18 -2.43
CA GLY A 135 1.16 -6.12 -1.79
C GLY A 135 1.45 -4.68 -1.38
N ILE A 136 1.67 -3.78 -2.35
CA ILE A 136 1.89 -2.35 -2.12
C ILE A 136 0.77 -1.58 -2.82
N LEU A 137 0.05 -0.76 -2.07
CA LEU A 137 -1.08 0.02 -2.54
C LEU A 137 -0.87 1.51 -2.31
N ILE A 138 -0.98 2.31 -3.37
CA ILE A 138 -0.89 3.76 -3.32
C ILE A 138 -2.21 4.35 -3.80
N ILE A 139 -2.88 5.16 -2.99
CA ILE A 139 -4.19 5.74 -3.31
C ILE A 139 -4.15 7.27 -3.27
N ALA A 140 -4.64 7.88 -4.33
CA ALA A 140 -5.11 9.26 -4.36
C ALA A 140 -6.64 9.25 -4.25
N ASP A 141 -7.16 9.65 -3.10
CA ASP A 141 -8.59 9.63 -2.79
C ASP A 141 -9.16 11.04 -2.83
N GLY A 142 -9.93 11.32 -3.88
CA GLY A 142 -10.54 12.63 -4.09
C GLY A 142 -11.60 13.00 -3.07
N ASP A 143 -12.24 12.01 -2.42
CA ASP A 143 -13.28 12.28 -1.42
C ASP A 143 -12.72 12.77 -0.08
N LEU A 144 -11.43 12.52 0.17
CA LEU A 144 -10.72 12.93 1.36
C LEU A 144 -9.93 14.24 1.20
N LEU A 145 -10.00 14.88 0.03
CA LEU A 145 -9.34 16.16 -0.21
C LEU A 145 -10.18 17.32 0.29
N ASN A 146 -9.52 18.32 0.88
CA ASN A 146 -10.12 19.60 1.22
C ASN A 146 -10.16 20.51 -0.01
N ASP A 147 -10.93 21.60 0.07
CA ASP A 147 -11.10 22.51 -1.06
C ASP A 147 -9.81 23.23 -1.49
N ASP A 148 -8.87 23.38 -0.58
CA ASP A 148 -7.58 24.01 -0.82
C ASP A 148 -6.49 23.05 -1.31
N ASP A 149 -6.75 21.72 -1.28
CA ASP A 149 -5.79 20.72 -1.76
C ASP A 149 -5.77 20.75 -3.30
N ASP A 150 -4.57 20.72 -3.89
CA ASP A 150 -4.42 20.66 -5.35
C ASP A 150 -4.73 19.28 -5.93
N GLY A 151 -4.74 18.25 -5.09
CA GLY A 151 -5.04 16.87 -5.44
C GLY A 151 -3.91 16.17 -6.22
N ILE A 152 -2.74 16.79 -6.32
CA ILE A 152 -1.59 16.23 -7.02
C ILE A 152 -0.64 15.60 -6.00
N PHE A 153 -0.32 14.32 -6.19
CA PHE A 153 0.60 13.58 -5.34
C PHE A 153 1.88 13.27 -6.10
N ASP A 154 2.98 13.87 -5.64
CA ASP A 154 4.27 13.81 -6.29
C ASP A 154 5.22 12.79 -5.66
N HIS A 155 6.19 12.35 -6.46
CA HIS A 155 7.40 11.66 -6.03
C HIS A 155 7.11 10.43 -5.16
N ILE A 156 6.49 9.42 -5.78
CA ILE A 156 6.28 8.11 -5.16
C ILE A 156 7.21 7.10 -5.82
N TYR A 157 8.27 6.70 -5.14
CA TYR A 157 9.26 5.77 -5.66
C TYR A 157 9.19 4.43 -4.93
N ILE A 158 9.03 3.33 -5.69
CA ILE A 158 8.99 1.96 -5.18
C ILE A 158 10.08 1.18 -5.91
N GLU A 159 11.14 0.81 -5.20
CA GLU A 159 12.32 0.27 -5.82
C GLU A 159 12.91 -0.92 -5.04
N ASN A 160 13.46 -1.90 -5.77
CA ASN A 160 14.16 -3.05 -5.21
C ASN A 160 13.32 -3.85 -4.19
N CYS A 161 12.01 -3.88 -4.36
CA CYS A 161 11.11 -4.69 -3.54
C CYS A 161 10.84 -6.05 -4.20
N TYR A 162 10.63 -7.05 -3.38
CA TYR A 162 10.16 -8.36 -3.78
C TYR A 162 8.72 -8.54 -3.30
N VAL A 163 7.76 -8.48 -4.22
CA VAL A 163 6.33 -8.60 -3.92
C VAL A 163 5.83 -9.93 -4.48
N HIS A 164 5.30 -10.78 -3.62
CA HIS A 164 4.90 -12.11 -4.05
C HIS A 164 3.83 -12.72 -3.14
N ASP A 165 3.23 -13.82 -3.62
CA ASP A 165 2.19 -14.54 -2.91
C ASP A 165 1.14 -13.54 -2.35
N VAL A 166 0.51 -12.83 -3.29
CA VAL A 166 -0.59 -11.90 -3.05
C VAL A 166 -1.81 -12.50 -3.69
N ASP A 167 -2.71 -13.01 -2.89
CA ASP A 167 -3.95 -13.57 -3.37
C ASP A 167 -5.17 -12.73 -2.94
N GLY A 168 -6.23 -12.81 -3.68
CA GLY A 168 -7.43 -12.06 -3.37
C GLY A 168 -8.52 -12.28 -4.40
N PRO A 169 -9.66 -11.59 -4.23
CA PRO A 169 -10.79 -11.75 -5.13
C PRO A 169 -10.39 -11.47 -6.58
N ASN A 170 -10.70 -12.42 -7.43
CA ASN A 170 -10.46 -12.35 -8.87
C ASN A 170 -11.75 -11.91 -9.60
N ASP A 171 -12.33 -10.79 -9.20
CA ASP A 171 -13.51 -10.22 -9.84
C ASP A 171 -13.14 -8.94 -10.59
N TRP A 172 -13.36 -8.97 -11.90
CA TRP A 172 -13.09 -7.87 -12.82
C TRP A 172 -13.98 -6.63 -12.62
N ASN A 173 -15.03 -6.75 -11.82
CA ASN A 173 -16.04 -5.69 -11.80
C ASN A 173 -15.70 -4.51 -10.89
N ASP A 174 -15.02 -4.70 -9.76
CA ASP A 174 -14.71 -3.59 -8.84
C ASP A 174 -13.51 -3.85 -7.92
N THR A 175 -12.76 -4.94 -8.08
CA THR A 175 -11.65 -5.31 -7.20
C THR A 175 -10.31 -5.27 -7.92
N PHE A 176 -9.35 -4.60 -7.33
CA PHE A 176 -8.00 -4.50 -7.87
C PHE A 176 -7.02 -5.20 -6.93
N THR A 177 -6.99 -6.53 -7.00
CA THR A 177 -5.98 -7.32 -6.33
C THR A 177 -4.69 -7.33 -7.14
N GLY A 178 -3.54 -7.18 -6.49
CA GLY A 178 -2.28 -7.25 -7.22
C GLY A 178 -1.03 -6.91 -6.42
N GLY A 179 0.10 -7.00 -7.09
CA GLY A 179 1.40 -6.80 -6.49
C GLY A 179 1.66 -5.35 -6.08
N ILE A 180 1.77 -4.44 -7.05
CA ILE A 180 1.95 -3.00 -6.82
C ILE A 180 0.86 -2.26 -7.58
N ILE A 181 -0.04 -1.62 -6.87
CA ILE A 181 -1.18 -0.90 -7.41
C ILE A 181 -1.12 0.56 -7.01
N TYR A 182 -1.29 1.47 -7.96
CA TYR A 182 -1.55 2.88 -7.68
C TYR A 182 -2.88 3.28 -8.31
N ASN A 183 -3.73 3.94 -7.55
CA ASN A 183 -5.11 4.17 -7.96
C ASN A 183 -5.61 5.57 -7.55
N VAL A 184 -6.36 6.21 -8.44
CA VAL A 184 -7.12 7.42 -8.15
C VAL A 184 -8.56 6.99 -7.91
N VAL A 185 -9.09 7.25 -6.72
CA VAL A 185 -10.43 6.85 -6.30
C VAL A 185 -11.23 8.06 -5.80
N GLY A 186 -12.53 7.91 -5.72
CA GLY A 186 -13.44 8.88 -5.14
C GLY A 186 -14.73 9.01 -5.94
N THR A 187 -15.79 9.47 -5.26
CA THR A 187 -17.09 9.78 -5.89
C THR A 187 -17.10 11.19 -6.47
N LYS A 188 -16.22 12.06 -5.98
CA LYS A 188 -16.00 13.42 -6.43
C LYS A 188 -14.56 13.56 -6.87
N ILE A 189 -14.20 12.86 -7.95
CA ILE A 189 -12.87 13.06 -8.54
C ILE A 189 -12.77 14.52 -8.95
N ARG A 190 -11.94 15.26 -8.23
CA ARG A 190 -11.62 16.62 -8.65
C ARG A 190 -10.84 16.55 -9.94
N PRO A 191 -10.97 17.49 -10.85
CA PRO A 191 -10.30 17.45 -12.16
C PRO A 191 -8.79 17.25 -12.08
N ASN A 192 -8.19 17.53 -10.92
CA ASN A 192 -6.73 17.49 -10.72
C ASN A 192 -6.25 16.33 -9.84
N THR A 193 -7.15 15.45 -9.31
CA THR A 193 -6.67 14.32 -8.50
C THR A 193 -5.84 13.39 -9.37
N SER A 194 -4.55 13.35 -9.09
CA SER A 194 -3.60 12.63 -9.95
C SER A 194 -2.29 12.33 -9.21
N PHE A 195 -1.55 11.41 -9.77
CA PHE A 195 -0.15 11.22 -9.42
C PHE A 195 0.76 11.86 -10.45
N ARG A 196 1.85 12.45 -9.99
CA ARG A 196 2.92 12.97 -10.80
C ARG A 196 4.25 12.45 -10.26
N ASP A 197 5.17 12.06 -11.14
CA ASP A 197 6.47 11.50 -10.78
C ASP A 197 6.37 10.18 -9.94
N ILE A 198 5.63 9.19 -10.48
CA ILE A 198 5.67 7.82 -9.96
C ILE A 198 6.83 7.06 -10.62
N ARG A 199 7.62 6.39 -9.79
CA ARG A 199 8.68 5.51 -10.23
C ARG A 199 8.56 4.13 -9.58
N ILE A 200 8.32 3.11 -10.40
CA ILE A 200 8.29 1.71 -9.97
C ILE A 200 9.40 0.99 -10.75
N ALA A 201 10.51 0.69 -10.08
CA ALA A 201 11.71 0.21 -10.76
C ALA A 201 12.45 -0.86 -9.97
N TYR A 202 13.07 -1.80 -10.68
CA TYR A 202 13.91 -2.87 -10.11
C TYR A 202 13.18 -3.78 -9.12
N ASN A 203 11.85 -3.83 -9.17
CA ASN A 203 11.05 -4.70 -8.33
C ASN A 203 10.92 -6.09 -8.97
N THR A 204 10.80 -7.11 -8.15
CA THR A 204 10.44 -8.46 -8.58
C THR A 204 9.02 -8.74 -8.11
N ILE A 205 8.13 -9.10 -9.04
CA ILE A 205 6.74 -9.45 -8.73
C ILE A 205 6.49 -10.88 -9.18
N ARG A 206 5.91 -11.70 -8.30
CA ARG A 206 5.72 -13.12 -8.58
C ARG A 206 4.51 -13.66 -7.84
N LYS A 207 3.75 -14.56 -8.48
CA LYS A 207 2.59 -15.22 -7.87
C LYS A 207 1.65 -14.20 -7.21
N VAL A 208 1.11 -13.33 -7.99
CA VAL A 208 0.10 -12.37 -7.58
C VAL A 208 -1.13 -12.60 -8.42
N ASP A 209 -2.28 -12.59 -7.78
CA ASP A 209 -3.53 -12.71 -8.47
C ASP A 209 -3.84 -11.45 -9.26
N LEU A 210 -4.49 -11.59 -10.38
CA LEU A 210 -5.02 -10.59 -11.27
C LEU A 210 -3.98 -9.63 -11.87
N LEU A 211 -3.26 -8.81 -11.07
CA LEU A 211 -2.45 -7.70 -11.58
C LEU A 211 -1.04 -7.67 -10.97
N GLY A 212 -0.01 -7.66 -11.81
CA GLY A 212 1.37 -7.49 -11.35
C GLY A 212 1.65 -6.06 -10.87
N ILE A 213 1.72 -5.12 -11.82
CA ILE A 213 1.87 -3.68 -11.58
C ILE A 213 0.83 -2.98 -12.43
N THR A 214 0.06 -2.08 -11.83
CA THR A 214 -0.92 -1.32 -12.59
C THR A 214 -1.34 -0.03 -11.91
N GLY A 215 -1.86 0.89 -12.69
CA GLY A 215 -2.47 2.12 -12.24
C GLY A 215 -3.85 2.31 -12.85
N PHE A 216 -4.77 2.81 -12.03
CA PHE A 216 -6.14 3.05 -12.42
C PHE A 216 -6.63 4.44 -12.04
N VAL A 217 -7.60 4.93 -12.80
CA VAL A 217 -8.49 6.00 -12.40
C VAL A 217 -9.88 5.39 -12.30
N GLN A 218 -10.37 5.21 -11.09
CA GLN A 218 -11.72 4.70 -10.86
C GLN A 218 -12.68 5.87 -10.72
N MET A 219 -13.47 6.11 -11.74
CA MET A 219 -14.55 7.08 -11.70
C MET A 219 -15.82 6.43 -11.13
N ALA A 220 -16.45 7.08 -10.16
CA ALA A 220 -17.79 6.70 -9.75
C ALA A 220 -18.77 6.80 -10.91
N LYS A 221 -19.56 5.78 -11.15
CA LYS A 221 -20.50 5.66 -12.27
C LYS A 221 -21.67 6.64 -12.28
N SER A 222 -21.78 7.54 -11.32
CA SER A 222 -22.95 8.43 -11.19
C SER A 222 -22.62 9.88 -11.50
N GLY A 223 -22.91 10.29 -12.72
CA GLY A 223 -23.29 11.68 -13.01
C GLY A 223 -22.23 12.64 -13.52
N TYR A 224 -21.01 12.20 -13.80
CA TYR A 224 -19.96 13.07 -14.37
C TYR A 224 -19.49 12.58 -15.74
N GLN A 225 -20.41 12.39 -16.67
CA GLN A 225 -20.07 11.94 -18.03
C GLN A 225 -19.74 13.10 -18.98
N ASP A 226 -19.87 14.34 -18.53
CA ASP A 226 -19.84 15.49 -19.45
C ASP A 226 -18.55 16.34 -19.39
N ASP A 227 -17.61 16.08 -18.46
CA ASP A 227 -16.41 16.93 -18.28
C ASP A 227 -15.07 16.17 -18.38
N VAL A 228 -15.02 15.02 -19.01
CA VAL A 228 -13.73 14.38 -19.31
C VAL A 228 -13.22 14.84 -20.64
N ASP A 229 -12.53 15.98 -20.66
CA ASP A 229 -11.63 16.31 -21.75
C ASP A 229 -10.49 15.31 -21.78
N THR A 230 -10.55 14.36 -22.70
CA THR A 230 -9.42 13.49 -23.02
C THR A 230 -8.35 14.31 -23.72
N TYR A 231 -7.28 14.61 -23.02
CA TYR A 231 -6.03 15.09 -23.61
C TYR A 231 -5.15 13.92 -24.03
#